data_8e37ae9d8373386c6c39e8695e4a9ecd
#
_entry.id   8e37ae9d8373386c6c39e8695e4a9ecd
#
_cell.length_a   1.000
_cell.length_b   1.000
_cell.length_c   1.000
_cell.angle_alpha   90.00
_cell.angle_beta   90.00
_cell.angle_gamma   90.00
#
_symmetry.space_group_name_H-M   'P 1'
#
loop_
_entity.id
_entity.type
_entity.pdbx_description
1 polymer ?
#
loop_
_entity_poly.entity_id
_entity_poly.type
_entity_poly.pdbx_seq_one_letter_code
_entity_poly.pdbx_strand_id
1 'polypeptide(L)'
;LGRNVYVVGVNDAYTASGFKKVQIQVYNRTRSRKMFTYRIEWFDQEGMQIPSATDTRKPMSIEGGERKSIVETATSPKAADFRFSFLEKMD
;
A
#
# COMPACT_ATOMS: atom_id res chain seq x y z
N LEU A 1 -6.69 6.04 -10.18
CA LEU A 1 -6.56 6.50 -8.81
C LEU A 1 -7.77 7.30 -8.39
N GLY A 2 -8.02 7.32 -7.09
CA GLY A 2 -9.15 8.05 -6.57
C GLY A 2 -9.05 9.54 -6.79
N ARG A 3 -10.20 10.20 -6.85
CA ARG A 3 -10.25 11.66 -6.94
C ARG A 3 -10.15 12.30 -5.57
N ASN A 4 -10.45 11.54 -4.53
CA ASN A 4 -10.64 12.06 -3.18
C ASN A 4 -9.52 11.61 -2.26
N VAL A 5 -8.97 10.45 -2.51
CA VAL A 5 -7.90 9.86 -1.71
C VAL A 5 -6.65 9.77 -2.58
N TYR A 6 -5.55 10.29 -2.09
CA TYR A 6 -4.29 10.36 -2.84
C TYR A 6 -3.18 9.66 -2.10
N VAL A 7 -2.25 9.09 -2.85
CA VAL A 7 -0.97 8.69 -2.29
C VAL A 7 -0.11 9.95 -2.23
N VAL A 8 0.31 10.33 -1.03
CA VAL A 8 1.11 11.54 -0.82
C VAL A 8 2.54 11.24 -0.39
N GLY A 9 2.87 9.97 -0.16
CA GLY A 9 4.24 9.61 0.17
C GLY A 9 4.43 8.12 0.06
N VAL A 10 5.62 7.71 -0.38
CA VAL A 10 6.03 6.32 -0.46
C VAL A 10 7.45 6.25 0.05
N ASN A 11 7.67 5.42 1.07
CA ASN A 11 9.01 5.15 1.58
C ASN A 11 9.23 3.65 1.59
N ASP A 12 10.43 3.21 1.27
CA ASP A 12 10.78 1.82 1.39
C ASP A 12 12.15 1.67 2.03
N ALA A 13 12.36 0.52 2.65
CA ALA A 13 13.58 0.21 3.35
C ALA A 13 13.66 -1.30 3.50
N TYR A 14 14.76 -1.77 4.07
CA TYR A 14 14.91 -3.16 4.46
C TYR A 14 14.95 -3.23 5.96
N THR A 15 14.29 -4.26 6.52
CA THR A 15 14.38 -4.53 7.95
C THR A 15 15.78 -5.04 8.29
N ALA A 16 16.10 -5.10 9.58
CA ALA A 16 17.37 -5.63 10.02
C ALA A 16 17.58 -7.08 9.58
N SER A 17 16.48 -7.81 9.36
CA SER A 17 16.54 -9.20 8.88
C SER A 17 16.60 -9.32 7.37
N GLY A 18 16.63 -8.20 6.64
CA GLY A 18 16.76 -8.22 5.18
C GLY A 18 15.47 -8.30 4.41
N PHE A 19 14.33 -8.05 5.04
CA PHE A 19 13.04 -8.05 4.37
C PHE A 19 12.67 -6.63 3.93
N LYS A 20 12.14 -6.50 2.72
CA LYS A 20 11.69 -5.20 2.23
C LYS A 20 10.43 -4.78 2.97
N LYS A 21 10.40 -3.50 3.36
CA LYS A 21 9.30 -2.89 4.09
C LYS A 21 8.92 -1.62 3.37
N VAL A 22 7.61 -1.41 3.18
CA VAL A 22 7.12 -0.21 2.52
C VAL A 22 6.14 0.51 3.42
N GLN A 23 6.12 1.82 3.31
CA GLN A 23 5.18 2.70 3.99
C GLN A 23 4.54 3.57 2.93
N ILE A 24 3.22 3.48 2.82
CA ILE A 24 2.45 4.26 1.86
C ILE A 24 1.60 5.22 2.66
N GLN A 25 1.75 6.51 2.43
CA GLN A 25 0.92 7.51 3.08
C GLN A 25 -0.18 7.94 2.13
N VAL A 26 -1.41 7.88 2.60
CA VAL A 26 -2.59 8.28 1.85
C VAL A 26 -3.26 9.44 2.56
N TYR A 27 -3.94 10.27 1.80
CA TYR A 27 -4.59 11.47 2.31
C TYR A 27 -5.98 11.59 1.70
N ASN A 28 -6.98 11.78 2.55
CA ASN A 28 -8.35 12.06 2.13
C ASN A 28 -8.57 13.57 2.17
N ARG A 29 -8.62 14.19 1.01
CA ARG A 29 -8.77 15.64 0.91
C ARG A 29 -10.19 16.11 1.10
N THR A 30 -11.16 15.19 1.21
CA THR A 30 -12.56 15.58 1.37
C THR A 30 -12.89 15.79 2.83
N ARG A 31 -14.12 16.20 3.10
CA ARG A 31 -14.61 16.39 4.46
C ARG A 31 -15.34 15.16 5.00
N SER A 32 -15.51 14.13 4.18
CA SER A 32 -16.27 12.95 4.57
C SER A 32 -15.38 11.72 4.55
N ARG A 33 -15.76 10.72 5.35
CA ARG A 33 -15.05 9.45 5.37
C ARG A 33 -15.15 8.78 4.01
N LYS A 34 -14.05 8.21 3.56
CA LYS A 34 -13.98 7.45 2.32
C LYS A 34 -13.50 6.03 2.61
N MET A 35 -13.93 5.10 1.78
CA MET A 35 -13.50 3.72 1.88
C MET A 35 -12.79 3.33 0.61
N PHE A 36 -11.77 2.49 0.76
CA PHE A 36 -11.03 1.97 -0.38
C PHE A 36 -10.51 0.58 -0.05
N THR A 37 -10.13 -0.14 -1.08
CA THR A 37 -9.41 -1.40 -0.94
C THR A 37 -8.03 -1.23 -1.54
N TYR A 38 -7.05 -1.92 -0.98
CA TYR A 38 -5.68 -1.85 -1.48
C TYR A 38 -5.04 -3.22 -1.47
N ARG A 39 -3.97 -3.35 -2.23
CA ARG A 39 -3.11 -4.53 -2.18
C ARG A 39 -1.69 -4.13 -2.51
N ILE A 40 -0.74 -4.94 -2.07
CA ILE A 40 0.67 -4.77 -2.35
C ILE A 40 1.18 -6.07 -2.94
N GLU A 41 1.79 -5.97 -4.12
CA GLU A 41 2.42 -7.09 -4.81
C GLU A 41 3.92 -6.93 -4.72
N TRP A 42 4.64 -8.03 -4.50
CA TRP A 42 6.09 -8.03 -4.34
C TRP A 42 6.73 -8.70 -5.55
N PHE A 43 7.90 -8.22 -5.95
CA PHE A 43 8.63 -8.73 -7.10
C PHE A 43 10.10 -8.94 -6.73
N ASP A 44 10.71 -9.97 -7.30
CA ASP A 44 12.13 -10.22 -7.11
C ASP A 44 12.97 -9.36 -8.06
N GLN A 45 14.29 -9.53 -8.03
CA GLN A 45 15.21 -8.74 -8.86
C GLN A 45 15.02 -8.97 -10.35
N GLU A 46 14.41 -10.08 -10.73
CA GLU A 46 14.17 -10.43 -12.13
C GLU A 46 12.79 -9.98 -12.59
N GLY A 47 12.04 -9.31 -11.72
CA GLY A 47 10.70 -8.84 -12.05
C GLY A 47 9.62 -9.89 -11.89
N MET A 48 9.94 -11.04 -11.32
CA MET A 48 8.97 -12.10 -11.10
C MET A 48 8.19 -11.84 -9.83
N GLN A 49 6.88 -12.04 -9.89
CA GLN A 49 6.04 -11.81 -8.72
C GLN A 49 6.26 -12.90 -7.68
N ILE A 50 6.38 -12.48 -6.43
CA ILE A 50 6.50 -13.37 -5.29
C ILE A 50 5.12 -13.46 -4.64
N PRO A 51 4.47 -14.63 -4.58
CA PRO A 51 3.18 -14.76 -3.93
C PRO A 51 3.25 -14.36 -2.46
N SER A 52 2.24 -13.62 -2.01
CA SER A 52 2.20 -13.13 -0.63
C SER A 52 0.76 -12.86 -0.23
N ALA A 53 0.48 -12.94 1.06
CA ALA A 53 -0.85 -12.60 1.59
C ALA A 53 -1.19 -11.13 1.36
N THR A 54 -0.19 -10.27 1.15
CA THR A 54 -0.43 -8.84 0.90
C THR A 54 -1.00 -8.56 -0.50
N ASP A 55 -1.01 -9.55 -1.40
CA ASP A 55 -1.58 -9.35 -2.73
C ASP A 55 -3.10 -9.54 -2.74
N THR A 56 -3.69 -9.92 -1.62
CA THR A 56 -5.15 -9.95 -1.45
C THR A 56 -5.62 -8.54 -1.08
N ARG A 57 -6.70 -8.10 -1.71
CA ARG A 57 -7.23 -6.76 -1.43
C ARG A 57 -7.76 -6.67 -0.01
N LYS A 58 -7.40 -5.59 0.67
CA LYS A 58 -7.82 -5.31 2.03
C LYS A 58 -8.63 -4.02 2.07
N PRO A 59 -9.73 -4.00 2.83
CA PRO A 59 -10.50 -2.76 2.98
C PRO A 59 -9.87 -1.83 4.00
N MET A 60 -10.02 -0.54 3.78
CA MET A 60 -9.58 0.48 4.72
C MET A 60 -10.49 1.69 4.60
N SER A 61 -10.73 2.38 5.72
CA SER A 61 -11.45 3.62 5.71
C SER A 61 -10.51 4.75 6.16
N ILE A 62 -10.79 5.96 5.70
CA ILE A 62 -10.01 7.13 6.05
C ILE A 62 -10.97 8.30 6.26
N GLU A 63 -10.84 8.97 7.38
CA GLU A 63 -11.71 10.09 7.73
C GLU A 63 -11.40 11.31 6.87
N GLY A 64 -12.34 12.22 6.80
CA GLY A 64 -12.14 13.47 6.05
C GLY A 64 -10.94 14.24 6.60
N GLY A 65 -10.04 14.65 5.72
CA GLY A 65 -8.84 15.39 6.11
C GLY A 65 -7.76 14.54 6.77
N GLU A 66 -7.94 13.25 6.88
CA GLU A 66 -6.99 12.38 7.57
C GLU A 66 -5.85 11.95 6.65
N ARG A 67 -4.64 11.87 7.21
CA ARG A 67 -3.50 11.17 6.61
C ARG A 67 -3.34 9.85 7.32
N LYS A 68 -3.10 8.80 6.57
CA LYS A 68 -2.99 7.47 7.13
C LYS A 68 -1.82 6.75 6.48
N SER A 69 -1.09 5.97 7.26
CA SER A 69 0.04 5.19 6.76
C SER A 69 -0.34 3.73 6.67
N ILE A 70 0.00 3.12 5.54
CA ILE A 70 -0.12 1.69 5.34
C ILE A 70 1.29 1.15 5.34
N VAL A 71 1.58 0.24 6.28
CA VAL A 71 2.92 -0.34 6.41
C VAL A 71 2.81 -1.84 6.18
N GLU A 72 3.60 -2.36 5.25
CA GLU A 72 3.64 -3.78 4.95
C GLU A 72 5.09 -4.22 4.80
N THR A 73 5.37 -5.43 5.27
CA THR A 73 6.70 -6.02 5.17
C THR A 73 6.60 -7.29 4.36
N ALA A 74 7.48 -7.45 3.39
CA ALA A 74 7.53 -8.66 2.58
C ALA A 74 7.90 -9.86 3.46
N THR A 75 7.35 -11.01 3.13
CA THR A 75 7.64 -12.24 3.87
C THR A 75 8.76 -13.06 3.23
N SER A 76 9.31 -12.59 2.11
CA SER A 76 10.42 -13.23 1.43
C SER A 76 11.60 -12.27 1.37
N PRO A 77 12.82 -12.73 1.68
CA PRO A 77 14.01 -11.89 1.54
C PRO A 77 14.36 -11.59 0.08
N LYS A 78 13.72 -12.29 -0.87
CA LYS A 78 13.95 -12.07 -2.29
C LYS A 78 13.20 -10.86 -2.83
N ALA A 79 12.26 -10.28 -2.07
CA ALA A 79 11.49 -9.14 -2.52
C ALA A 79 12.41 -7.93 -2.69
N ALA A 80 12.48 -7.42 -3.92
CA ALA A 80 13.32 -6.30 -4.28
C ALA A 80 12.49 -5.10 -4.72
N ASP A 81 11.24 -5.30 -5.13
CA ASP A 81 10.38 -4.24 -5.62
C ASP A 81 8.93 -4.56 -5.24
N PHE A 82 8.06 -3.57 -5.40
CA PHE A 82 6.67 -3.73 -5.02
C PHE A 82 5.78 -2.89 -5.92
N ARG A 83 4.49 -3.22 -5.93
CA ARG A 83 3.46 -2.40 -6.57
C ARG A 83 2.29 -2.26 -5.63
N PHE A 84 1.91 -1.02 -5.34
CA PHE A 84 0.76 -0.70 -4.52
C PHE A 84 -0.38 -0.29 -5.44
N SER A 85 -1.55 -0.91 -5.23
CA SER A 85 -2.76 -0.59 -5.98
C SER A 85 -3.90 -0.35 -5.01
N PHE A 86 -4.73 0.66 -5.30
CA PHE A 86 -5.92 0.83 -4.52
C PHE A 86 -7.09 1.27 -5.39
N LEU A 87 -8.28 0.93 -4.92
CA LEU A 87 -9.54 1.32 -5.55
C LEU A 87 -10.39 2.00 -4.50
N GLU A 88 -10.78 3.22 -4.80
CA GLU A 88 -11.71 3.95 -3.96
C GLU A 88 -13.12 3.40 -4.18
N LYS A 89 -13.85 3.17 -3.10
CA LYS A 89 -15.22 2.69 -3.19
C LYS A 89 -16.10 3.82 -3.70
N MET A 90 -16.85 3.55 -4.75
CA MET A 90 -17.82 4.48 -5.29
C MET A 90 -19.17 4.24 -4.62
N ASP A 91 -19.79 5.31 -4.17
CA ASP A 91 -21.14 5.24 -3.58
C ASP A 91 -22.21 5.36 -4.67
#